data_2294dd84f91f83d11bfe79603550270f
#
_entry.id   2294dd84f91f83d11bfe79603550270f
#
_cell.length_a   1.000
_cell.length_b   1.000
_cell.length_c   1.000
_cell.angle_alpha   90.00
_cell.angle_beta   90.00
_cell.angle_gamma   90.00
#
_symmetry.space_group_name_H-M   'P 1'
#
loop_
_entity.id
_entity.type
_entity.pdbx_description
1 polymer ?
#
loop_
_entity_poly.entity_id
_entity_poly.type
_entity_poly.pdbx_seq_one_letter_code
_entity_poly.pdbx_strand_id
1 'polypeptide(L)'
;MKWNSKFSYPKSMRSMISGSRMYTVNQEKLPSVTSILQATQSEEKKASLANWKARVGALEANRIKNDASSRGTSMHTFLEKYLLGQLNLELLQEENKSKKMADEIIEQGIKGKLSEIWGTESCLYYPGKYAGTCDACGVYEGQETIIDFKQSNKPKKEEW
;
A
#
# COMPACT_ATOMS: atom_id res chain seq x y z
N MET A 1 -19.26 7.06 -6.03
CA MET A 1 -17.85 6.96 -6.49
C MET A 1 -17.86 6.87 -8.00
N LYS A 2 -17.16 7.77 -8.70
CA LYS A 2 -17.12 7.89 -10.15
C LYS A 2 -15.71 7.67 -10.66
N TRP A 3 -15.52 6.88 -11.73
CA TRP A 3 -14.25 6.78 -12.45
C TRP A 3 -14.06 7.96 -13.38
N ASN A 4 -12.87 8.54 -13.35
CA ASN A 4 -12.46 9.61 -14.25
C ASN A 4 -11.02 9.38 -14.72
N SER A 5 -10.83 9.08 -16.00
CA SER A 5 -9.50 8.89 -16.61
C SER A 5 -8.77 10.23 -16.81
N LYS A 6 -8.67 11.02 -15.74
CA LYS A 6 -8.04 12.35 -15.72
C LYS A 6 -6.56 12.29 -16.09
N PHE A 7 -5.87 11.22 -15.68
CA PHE A 7 -4.42 11.03 -15.88
C PHE A 7 -4.12 9.73 -16.62
N SER A 8 -3.03 9.73 -17.37
CA SER A 8 -2.42 8.53 -17.93
C SER A 8 -1.19 8.18 -17.11
N TYR A 9 -1.14 6.99 -16.56
CA TYR A 9 -0.02 6.51 -15.73
C TYR A 9 0.96 5.70 -16.56
N PRO A 10 2.28 5.88 -16.37
CA PRO A 10 3.26 5.09 -17.10
C PRO A 10 3.23 3.64 -16.62
N LYS A 11 3.50 2.73 -17.53
CA LYS A 11 3.79 1.34 -17.16
C LYS A 11 5.11 1.28 -16.42
N SER A 12 5.15 0.49 -15.37
CA SER A 12 6.38 0.26 -14.62
C SER A 12 6.65 -1.24 -14.44
N MET A 13 7.92 -1.59 -14.36
CA MET A 13 8.36 -2.93 -14.02
C MET A 13 9.15 -2.90 -12.72
N ARG A 14 8.69 -3.69 -11.75
CA ARG A 14 9.34 -3.81 -10.43
C ARG A 14 10.38 -4.91 -10.45
N SER A 15 11.56 -4.63 -9.94
CA SER A 15 12.68 -5.57 -9.80
C SER A 15 13.35 -5.43 -8.43
N MET A 16 14.14 -6.44 -8.05
CA MET A 16 15.01 -6.39 -6.89
C MET A 16 16.46 -6.38 -7.36
N ILE A 17 17.21 -5.37 -6.96
CA ILE A 17 18.63 -5.22 -7.30
C ILE A 17 19.40 -5.04 -5.99
N SER A 18 20.33 -5.95 -5.69
CA SER A 18 21.14 -5.92 -4.46
C SER A 18 20.30 -5.73 -3.18
N GLY A 19 19.14 -6.41 -3.12
CA GLY A 19 18.25 -6.33 -1.96
C GLY A 19 17.36 -5.08 -1.90
N SER A 20 17.50 -4.15 -2.84
CA SER A 20 16.69 -2.95 -2.93
C SER A 20 15.64 -3.07 -4.04
N ARG A 21 14.43 -2.58 -3.76
CA ARG A 21 13.35 -2.52 -4.76
C ARG A 21 13.60 -1.37 -5.71
N MET A 22 13.56 -1.68 -7.01
CA MET A 22 13.69 -0.71 -8.09
C MET A 22 12.47 -0.77 -9.00
N TYR A 23 12.19 0.35 -9.65
CA TYR A 23 11.20 0.45 -10.73
C TYR A 23 11.88 0.86 -12.02
N THR A 24 11.52 0.20 -13.12
CA THR A 24 11.85 0.68 -14.47
C THR A 24 10.61 1.40 -15.01
N VAL A 25 10.74 2.69 -15.27
CA VAL A 25 9.67 3.56 -15.79
C VAL A 25 10.24 4.34 -16.97
N ASN A 26 9.61 4.26 -18.15
CA ASN A 26 10.10 4.92 -19.36
C ASN A 26 11.60 4.68 -19.63
N GLN A 27 12.05 3.41 -19.48
CA GLN A 27 13.44 2.96 -19.62
C GLN A 27 14.41 3.45 -18.53
N GLU A 28 13.97 4.24 -17.59
CA GLU A 28 14.76 4.72 -16.47
C GLU A 28 14.61 3.79 -15.26
N LYS A 29 15.74 3.41 -14.63
CA LYS A 29 15.75 2.63 -13.38
C LYS A 29 15.79 3.56 -12.18
N LEU A 30 14.74 3.52 -11.38
CA LEU A 30 14.54 4.40 -10.23
C LEU A 30 14.41 3.60 -8.94
N PRO A 31 14.99 4.06 -7.83
CA PRO A 31 14.76 3.45 -6.53
C PRO A 31 13.30 3.61 -6.12
N SER A 32 12.77 2.60 -5.42
CA SER A 32 11.42 2.72 -4.88
C SER A 32 11.37 3.69 -3.68
N VAL A 33 10.27 4.41 -3.53
CA VAL A 33 9.99 5.21 -2.33
C VAL A 33 10.18 4.37 -1.06
N THR A 34 9.70 3.12 -1.06
CA THR A 34 9.88 2.20 0.08
C THR A 34 11.36 1.94 0.39
N SER A 35 12.21 1.75 -0.63
CA SER A 35 13.66 1.55 -0.42
C SER A 35 14.33 2.79 0.14
N ILE A 36 13.93 3.98 -0.31
CA ILE A 36 14.44 5.24 0.21
C ILE A 36 14.03 5.41 1.68
N LEU A 37 12.75 5.22 2.01
CA LEU A 37 12.25 5.31 3.39
C LEU A 37 12.92 4.30 4.32
N GLN A 38 13.25 3.11 3.83
CA GLN A 38 14.00 2.12 4.60
C GLN A 38 15.45 2.57 4.84
N ALA A 39 16.11 3.14 3.83
CA ALA A 39 17.49 3.61 3.94
C ALA A 39 17.63 4.83 4.87
N THR A 40 16.63 5.72 4.86
CA THR A 40 16.59 6.95 5.66
C THR A 40 15.92 6.77 7.04
N GLN A 41 15.59 5.54 7.41
CA GLN A 41 14.98 5.25 8.71
C GLN A 41 15.89 5.68 9.87
N SER A 42 15.32 6.33 10.89
CA SER A 42 16.08 6.76 12.06
C SER A 42 16.72 5.59 12.81
N GLU A 43 17.86 5.84 13.47
CA GLU A 43 18.57 4.84 14.26
C GLU A 43 17.71 4.29 15.41
N GLU A 44 16.83 5.12 15.99
CA GLU A 44 15.89 4.70 17.03
C GLU A 44 14.89 3.65 16.51
N LYS A 45 14.35 3.85 15.30
CA LYS A 45 13.44 2.88 14.66
C LYS A 45 14.17 1.58 14.33
N LYS A 46 15.41 1.66 13.84
CA LYS A 46 16.25 0.47 13.58
C LYS A 46 16.55 -0.29 14.86
N ALA A 47 16.95 0.40 15.94
CA ALA A 47 17.22 -0.20 17.24
C ALA A 47 15.95 -0.83 17.85
N SER A 48 14.80 -0.15 17.78
CA SER A 48 13.51 -0.69 18.24
C SER A 48 13.14 -1.99 17.53
N LEU A 49 13.33 -2.05 16.21
CA LEU A 49 13.08 -3.27 15.44
C LEU A 49 14.06 -4.39 15.78
N ALA A 50 15.35 -4.07 15.99
CA ALA A 50 16.37 -5.03 16.40
C ALA A 50 16.04 -5.61 17.78
N ASN A 51 15.70 -4.78 18.75
CA ASN A 51 15.29 -5.18 20.11
C ASN A 51 14.05 -6.06 20.09
N TRP A 52 13.05 -5.70 19.27
CA TRP A 52 11.87 -6.54 19.10
C TRP A 52 12.22 -7.91 18.54
N LYS A 53 13.05 -7.98 17.48
CA LYS A 53 13.50 -9.26 16.88
C LYS A 53 14.28 -10.11 17.89
N ALA A 54 15.16 -9.51 18.67
CA ALA A 54 15.91 -10.21 19.72
C ALA A 54 14.99 -10.81 20.79
N ARG A 55 13.94 -10.06 21.19
CA ARG A 55 12.97 -10.50 22.21
C ARG A 55 12.10 -11.66 21.74
N VAL A 56 11.59 -11.63 20.49
CA VAL A 56 10.66 -12.66 19.99
C VAL A 56 11.37 -13.84 19.32
N GLY A 57 12.64 -13.69 18.96
CA GLY A 57 13.41 -14.66 18.20
C GLY A 57 13.23 -14.58 16.69
N ALA A 58 14.24 -14.99 15.94
CA ALA A 58 14.28 -14.82 14.48
C ALA A 58 13.16 -15.57 13.73
N LEU A 59 12.85 -16.80 14.14
CA LEU A 59 11.80 -17.61 13.52
C LEU A 59 10.43 -16.97 13.71
N GLU A 60 10.10 -16.59 14.94
CA GLU A 60 8.81 -15.97 15.24
C GLU A 60 8.69 -14.58 14.62
N ALA A 61 9.75 -13.78 14.59
CA ALA A 61 9.76 -12.50 13.89
C ALA A 61 9.48 -12.65 12.40
N ASN A 62 10.05 -13.67 11.74
CA ASN A 62 9.78 -13.97 10.33
C ASN A 62 8.35 -14.45 10.12
N ARG A 63 7.82 -15.31 11.00
CA ARG A 63 6.43 -15.77 10.93
C ARG A 63 5.47 -14.57 11.03
N ILE A 64 5.63 -13.72 12.04
CA ILE A 64 4.80 -12.52 12.23
C ILE A 64 4.87 -11.59 11.02
N LYS A 65 6.07 -11.38 10.46
CA LYS A 65 6.27 -10.55 9.25
C LYS A 65 5.54 -11.13 8.05
N ASN A 66 5.65 -12.45 7.82
CA ASN A 66 5.02 -13.11 6.67
C ASN A 66 3.49 -13.11 6.79
N ASP A 67 2.96 -13.41 7.98
CA ASP A 67 1.53 -13.34 8.26
C ASP A 67 0.96 -11.92 8.04
N ALA A 68 1.67 -10.91 8.51
CA ALA A 68 1.29 -9.51 8.30
C ALA A 68 1.35 -9.13 6.81
N SER A 69 2.38 -9.56 6.09
CA SER A 69 2.52 -9.30 4.65
C SER A 69 1.41 -9.97 3.84
N SER A 70 1.14 -11.25 4.10
CA SER A 70 0.06 -11.99 3.42
C SER A 70 -1.31 -11.35 3.67
N ARG A 71 -1.60 -11.03 4.93
CA ARG A 71 -2.84 -10.37 5.32
C ARG A 71 -3.00 -8.99 4.68
N GLY A 72 -1.92 -8.21 4.61
CA GLY A 72 -1.90 -6.92 3.92
C GLY A 72 -2.18 -7.07 2.43
N THR A 73 -1.50 -8.00 1.74
CA THR A 73 -1.73 -8.26 0.32
C THR A 73 -3.18 -8.65 0.04
N SER A 74 -3.76 -9.56 0.82
CA SER A 74 -5.17 -9.94 0.66
C SER A 74 -6.12 -8.75 0.88
N MET A 75 -5.88 -7.94 1.91
CA MET A 75 -6.69 -6.73 2.18
C MET A 75 -6.64 -5.76 0.98
N HIS A 76 -5.45 -5.47 0.43
CA HIS A 76 -5.29 -4.60 -0.74
C HIS A 76 -6.02 -5.16 -1.97
N THR A 77 -5.96 -6.48 -2.19
CA THR A 77 -6.70 -7.13 -3.29
C THR A 77 -8.22 -6.92 -3.16
N PHE A 78 -8.79 -7.04 -1.96
CA PHE A 78 -10.20 -6.75 -1.74
C PHE A 78 -10.55 -5.29 -2.01
N LEU A 79 -9.73 -4.36 -1.51
CA LEU A 79 -9.93 -2.92 -1.70
C LEU A 79 -9.83 -2.54 -3.18
N GLU A 80 -8.83 -3.03 -3.89
CA GLU A 80 -8.66 -2.79 -5.33
C GLU A 80 -9.88 -3.29 -6.12
N LYS A 81 -10.31 -4.54 -5.89
CA LYS A 81 -11.50 -5.09 -6.55
C LYS A 81 -12.78 -4.31 -6.23
N TYR A 82 -12.93 -3.83 -5.00
CA TYR A 82 -14.03 -2.95 -4.63
C TYR A 82 -13.99 -1.64 -5.43
N LEU A 83 -12.82 -0.99 -5.48
CA LEU A 83 -12.64 0.26 -6.20
C LEU A 83 -12.88 0.11 -7.71
N LEU A 84 -12.50 -1.04 -8.29
CA LEU A 84 -12.71 -1.37 -9.69
C LEU A 84 -14.16 -1.83 -9.99
N GLY A 85 -15.03 -1.98 -9.00
CA GLY A 85 -16.37 -2.54 -9.17
C GLY A 85 -16.37 -4.03 -9.55
N GLN A 86 -15.31 -4.77 -9.24
CA GLN A 86 -15.07 -6.17 -9.63
C GLN A 86 -15.30 -7.18 -8.49
N LEU A 87 -15.97 -6.78 -7.41
CA LEU A 87 -16.35 -7.73 -6.36
C LEU A 87 -17.38 -8.74 -6.91
N ASN A 88 -17.02 -10.02 -6.84
CA ASN A 88 -17.91 -11.12 -7.17
C ASN A 88 -18.48 -11.80 -5.90
N LEU A 89 -19.45 -12.71 -6.08
CA LEU A 89 -20.09 -13.41 -4.98
C LEU A 89 -19.12 -14.26 -4.15
N GLU A 90 -18.10 -14.86 -4.77
CA GLU A 90 -17.11 -15.68 -4.07
C GLU A 90 -16.30 -14.84 -3.09
N LEU A 91 -15.85 -13.66 -3.51
CA LEU A 91 -15.14 -12.71 -2.65
C LEU A 91 -16.02 -12.15 -1.54
N LEU A 92 -17.30 -11.95 -1.80
CA LEU A 92 -18.27 -11.50 -0.79
C LEU A 92 -18.54 -12.56 0.29
N GLN A 93 -18.45 -13.85 -0.05
CA GLN A 93 -18.64 -14.97 0.87
C GLN A 93 -17.38 -15.35 1.66
N GLU A 94 -16.23 -14.79 1.31
CA GLU A 94 -14.98 -15.09 2.00
C GLU A 94 -14.96 -14.45 3.39
N GLU A 95 -14.96 -15.28 4.43
CA GLU A 95 -14.91 -14.88 5.83
C GLU A 95 -13.50 -15.00 6.38
N ASN A 96 -12.66 -14.00 6.13
CA ASN A 96 -11.32 -13.94 6.69
C ASN A 96 -10.97 -12.56 7.28
N LYS A 97 -9.87 -12.52 8.04
CA LYS A 97 -9.43 -11.28 8.71
C LYS A 97 -9.13 -10.14 7.75
N SER A 98 -8.59 -10.45 6.57
CA SER A 98 -8.23 -9.45 5.56
C SER A 98 -9.48 -8.81 4.96
N LYS A 99 -10.53 -9.61 4.70
CA LYS A 99 -11.81 -9.10 4.23
C LYS A 99 -12.47 -8.19 5.28
N LYS A 100 -12.51 -8.62 6.55
CA LYS A 100 -13.08 -7.78 7.62
C LYS A 100 -12.39 -6.43 7.73
N MET A 101 -11.06 -6.39 7.58
CA MET A 101 -10.30 -5.14 7.55
C MET A 101 -10.64 -4.30 6.32
N ALA A 102 -10.77 -4.92 5.14
CA ALA A 102 -11.17 -4.21 3.93
C ALA A 102 -12.60 -3.65 4.03
N ASP A 103 -13.54 -4.43 4.55
CA ASP A 103 -14.92 -3.99 4.78
C ASP A 103 -14.97 -2.77 5.72
N GLU A 104 -14.19 -2.77 6.80
CA GLU A 104 -14.07 -1.64 7.73
C GLU A 104 -13.56 -0.38 7.01
N ILE A 105 -12.50 -0.52 6.20
CA ILE A 105 -11.96 0.59 5.41
C ILE A 105 -13.00 1.08 4.39
N ILE A 106 -13.71 0.19 3.74
CA ILE A 106 -14.75 0.55 2.77
C ILE A 106 -15.88 1.33 3.46
N GLU A 107 -16.40 0.82 4.56
CA GLU A 107 -17.55 1.43 5.23
C GLU A 107 -17.19 2.77 5.90
N GLN A 108 -16.06 2.84 6.58
CA GLN A 108 -15.69 4.02 7.35
C GLN A 108 -14.79 4.99 6.61
N GLY A 109 -13.96 4.49 5.68
CA GLY A 109 -12.96 5.28 4.98
C GLY A 109 -13.31 5.67 3.55
N ILE A 110 -14.07 4.85 2.82
CA ILE A 110 -14.30 5.07 1.38
C ILE A 110 -15.71 5.54 1.09
N LYS A 111 -16.72 4.85 1.59
CA LYS A 111 -18.13 5.19 1.33
C LYS A 111 -18.47 6.60 1.77
N GLY A 112 -19.07 7.38 0.87
CA GLY A 112 -19.46 8.75 1.13
C GLY A 112 -18.31 9.78 1.14
N LYS A 113 -17.05 9.34 1.15
CA LYS A 113 -15.86 10.19 1.22
C LYS A 113 -15.08 10.22 -0.08
N LEU A 114 -14.85 9.08 -0.73
CA LEU A 114 -14.19 9.00 -2.02
C LEU A 114 -15.24 9.19 -3.13
N SER A 115 -15.28 10.38 -3.70
CA SER A 115 -16.27 10.76 -4.73
C SER A 115 -15.82 10.38 -6.13
N GLU A 116 -14.52 10.45 -6.41
CA GLU A 116 -13.95 10.21 -7.73
C GLU A 116 -12.64 9.41 -7.63
N ILE A 117 -12.43 8.47 -8.56
CA ILE A 117 -11.19 7.70 -8.70
C ILE A 117 -10.55 8.04 -10.04
N TRP A 118 -9.25 8.31 -10.02
CA TRP A 118 -8.42 8.57 -11.20
C TRP A 118 -7.50 7.41 -11.55
N GLY A 119 -7.23 6.51 -10.61
CA GLY A 119 -6.44 5.31 -10.80
C GLY A 119 -6.30 4.49 -9.53
N THR A 120 -6.05 3.17 -9.72
CA THR A 120 -5.67 2.22 -8.67
C THR A 120 -4.35 1.57 -9.05
N GLU A 121 -3.54 1.16 -8.07
CA GLU A 121 -2.20 0.57 -8.28
C GLU A 121 -1.36 1.36 -9.31
N SER A 122 -1.51 2.68 -9.29
CA SER A 122 -0.95 3.56 -10.30
C SER A 122 0.51 3.88 -10.01
N CYS A 123 1.36 3.75 -11.05
CA CYS A 123 2.76 4.14 -10.93
C CYS A 123 2.89 5.66 -10.92
N LEU A 124 3.46 6.19 -9.85
CA LEU A 124 3.87 7.57 -9.71
C LEU A 124 5.39 7.64 -9.65
N TYR A 125 5.99 8.60 -10.33
CA TYR A 125 7.45 8.73 -10.32
C TYR A 125 7.90 10.19 -10.44
N TYR A 126 9.08 10.44 -9.93
CA TYR A 126 9.82 11.66 -10.16
C TYR A 126 11.05 11.33 -11.01
N PRO A 127 11.16 11.85 -12.26
CA PRO A 127 12.27 11.55 -13.18
C PRO A 127 13.63 11.76 -12.49
N GLY A 128 14.54 10.82 -12.66
CA GLY A 128 15.89 10.85 -12.09
C GLY A 128 15.98 10.59 -10.60
N LYS A 129 14.86 10.41 -9.88
CA LYS A 129 14.90 10.33 -8.41
C LYS A 129 14.27 9.07 -7.84
N TYR A 130 12.98 8.84 -8.02
CA TYR A 130 12.29 7.71 -7.43
C TYR A 130 10.97 7.38 -8.14
N ALA A 131 10.48 6.18 -7.88
CA ALA A 131 9.16 5.75 -8.29
C ALA A 131 8.45 4.95 -7.20
N GLY A 132 7.14 4.84 -7.29
CA GLY A 132 6.32 4.04 -6.40
C GLY A 132 4.97 3.73 -7.01
N THR A 133 4.24 2.82 -6.39
CA THR A 133 2.84 2.54 -6.71
C THR A 133 2.00 3.09 -5.57
N CYS A 134 0.94 3.86 -5.88
CA CYS A 134 -0.08 4.25 -4.92
C CYS A 134 -1.28 3.30 -5.04
N ASP A 135 -1.93 3.00 -3.92
CA ASP A 135 -3.08 2.10 -3.90
C ASP A 135 -4.28 2.70 -4.65
N ALA A 136 -4.53 3.99 -4.48
CA ALA A 136 -5.51 4.74 -5.25
C ALA A 136 -5.17 6.23 -5.32
N CYS A 137 -5.75 6.95 -6.28
CA CYS A 137 -5.76 8.40 -6.32
C CYS A 137 -7.10 8.89 -6.87
N GLY A 138 -7.52 10.07 -6.41
CA GLY A 138 -8.83 10.61 -6.76
C GLY A 138 -9.22 11.83 -5.95
N VAL A 139 -10.52 12.01 -5.72
CA VAL A 139 -11.08 13.08 -4.89
C VAL A 139 -11.66 12.49 -3.61
N TYR A 140 -11.01 12.77 -2.49
CA TYR A 140 -11.40 12.33 -1.15
C TYR A 140 -11.83 13.55 -0.31
N GLU A 141 -13.06 13.52 0.21
CA GLU A 141 -13.64 14.65 0.95
C GLU A 141 -13.48 16.01 0.24
N GLY A 142 -13.63 16.01 -1.11
CA GLY A 142 -13.52 17.20 -1.94
C GLY A 142 -12.09 17.62 -2.30
N GLN A 143 -11.06 16.90 -1.86
CA GLN A 143 -9.66 17.21 -2.14
C GLN A 143 -8.99 16.18 -3.04
N GLU A 144 -8.12 16.65 -3.93
CA GLU A 144 -7.24 15.79 -4.73
C GLU A 144 -6.26 15.04 -3.81
N THR A 145 -6.32 13.71 -3.82
CA THR A 145 -5.64 12.89 -2.80
C THR A 145 -4.98 11.66 -3.40
N ILE A 146 -3.78 11.34 -2.91
CA ILE A 146 -3.13 10.03 -3.06
C ILE A 146 -3.47 9.21 -1.82
N ILE A 147 -4.00 8.01 -2.02
CA ILE A 147 -4.48 7.13 -0.97
C ILE A 147 -3.54 5.91 -0.88
N ASP A 148 -3.16 5.57 0.34
CA ASP A 148 -2.35 4.40 0.67
C ASP A 148 -2.99 3.66 1.85
N PHE A 149 -3.39 2.41 1.64
CA PHE A 149 -4.03 1.59 2.65
C PHE A 149 -2.98 0.87 3.51
N LYS A 150 -3.08 1.00 4.81
CA LYS A 150 -2.13 0.35 5.73
C LYS A 150 -2.85 -0.33 6.87
N GLN A 151 -2.55 -1.61 7.07
CA GLN A 151 -2.91 -2.27 8.31
C GLN A 151 -1.95 -1.89 9.44
N SER A 152 -2.47 -1.76 10.65
CA SER A 152 -1.65 -1.53 11.85
C SER A 152 -2.25 -2.27 13.04
N ASN A 153 -1.39 -2.84 13.89
CA ASN A 153 -1.81 -3.43 15.17
C ASN A 153 -1.92 -2.38 16.29
N LYS A 154 -1.58 -1.12 15.99
CA LYS A 154 -1.66 0.01 16.92
C LYS A 154 -2.30 1.18 16.22
N PRO A 155 -3.06 2.03 16.93
CA PRO A 155 -3.53 3.30 16.38
C PRO A 155 -2.35 4.11 15.85
N LYS A 156 -2.50 4.68 14.66
CA LYS A 156 -1.51 5.62 14.15
C LYS A 156 -1.68 6.96 14.85
N LYS A 157 -0.56 7.64 15.08
CA LYS A 157 -0.54 9.00 15.59
C LYS A 157 -0.52 9.98 14.41
N GLU A 158 -1.08 11.16 14.57
CA GLU A 158 -1.12 12.20 13.53
C GLU A 158 0.28 12.70 13.13
N GLU A 159 1.28 12.49 13.98
CA GLU A 159 2.68 12.90 13.78
C GLU A 159 3.50 11.94 12.89
N TRP A 160 2.84 11.19 12.01
CA TRP A 160 3.50 10.17 11.18
C TRP A 160 3.65 10.62 9.73
#